data_3982dc917b0a88e0c142147aa8bbac2e
#
_entry.id   3982dc917b0a88e0c142147aa8bbac2e
#
_cell.length_a   1.000
_cell.length_b   1.000
_cell.length_c   1.000
_cell.angle_alpha   90.00
_cell.angle_beta   90.00
_cell.angle_gamma   90.00
#
_symmetry.space_group_name_H-M   'P 1'
#
loop_
_entity.id
_entity.type
_entity.pdbx_description
1 polymer ?
#
loop_
_entity_poly.entity_id
_entity_poly.type
_entity_poly.pdbx_seq_one_letter_code
_entity_poly.pdbx_strand_id
1 'polypeptide(L)'
;MRSLLTTTLLILSIYSNAQKNPTTTELVMSMSQRSLVMPGYLPDLKALIARQAYEFWKEGNVEPYVSHLNVYQALYEANKYLGYDSVRNMAYNQVGMHSNTVTSVVFGSDPNFYYSSSTDGKVLKWDLTSPRSIPETIYESDKIVQSIEMSNDGKVLMAILYQEGLALISTEKNPHEDIKVLEDPQPVQTATFIPGERKYLTVAKSGELILKGFNTKSEQVGKTALKINQLKVDEQDGTIYAGTEEGVLEAWEKPYQVKESPIEDIMENWRQQSYFGYKLGSFSINCLDISPSGDILAIGRDRGDIVLWDIPKKQLIRIISGHQSTVTDIQFNPKGDLLLTTSRDGTARIWDLTDSRKLPIILDDHDEWVFTGSFNPSGTQVITGGGDEYIRTWPVDPSYLAFRICAMINRNLTQEEWDEFVGRDIPYSMTCSD
;
A
#
# COMPACT_ATOMS: atom_id res chain seq x y z
N MET A 1 -7.41 -6.09 34.90
CA MET A 1 -7.99 -7.35 35.46
C MET A 1 -9.51 -7.51 35.25
N ARG A 2 -10.33 -6.45 35.20
CA ARG A 2 -11.79 -6.60 34.95
C ARG A 2 -12.16 -6.77 33.44
N SER A 3 -11.36 -6.34 32.50
CA SER A 3 -11.66 -6.48 31.05
C SER A 3 -11.36 -7.89 30.49
N LEU A 4 -10.40 -8.60 31.06
CA LEU A 4 -10.08 -9.98 30.66
C LEU A 4 -11.17 -10.99 31.10
N LEU A 5 -11.83 -10.74 32.23
CA LEU A 5 -12.90 -11.64 32.71
C LEU A 5 -14.18 -11.53 31.87
N THR A 6 -14.48 -10.38 31.30
CA THR A 6 -15.67 -10.21 30.44
C THR A 6 -15.52 -10.87 29.08
N THR A 7 -14.32 -10.87 28.52
CA THR A 7 -14.04 -11.54 27.24
C THR A 7 -14.08 -13.07 27.39
N THR A 8 -13.55 -13.60 28.51
CA THR A 8 -13.58 -15.03 28.81
C THR A 8 -15.00 -15.54 29.06
N LEU A 9 -15.86 -14.73 29.69
CA LEU A 9 -17.27 -15.08 29.94
C LEU A 9 -18.12 -15.06 28.66
N LEU A 10 -17.83 -14.17 27.70
CA LEU A 10 -18.51 -14.16 26.41
C LEU A 10 -18.15 -15.41 25.57
N ILE A 11 -16.90 -15.85 25.62
CA ILE A 11 -16.43 -17.07 24.95
C ILE A 11 -17.10 -18.32 25.59
N LEU A 12 -17.28 -18.36 26.89
CA LEU A 12 -17.96 -19.47 27.59
C LEU A 12 -19.49 -19.48 27.35
N SER A 13 -20.12 -18.34 27.12
CA SER A 13 -21.59 -18.29 26.85
C SER A 13 -21.96 -18.80 25.44
N ILE A 14 -21.02 -18.78 24.49
CA ILE A 14 -21.21 -19.36 23.15
C ILE A 14 -21.17 -20.90 23.22
N TYR A 15 -20.51 -21.47 24.20
CA TYR A 15 -20.36 -22.93 24.38
C TYR A 15 -21.57 -23.63 24.98
N SER A 16 -22.51 -22.94 25.62
CA SER A 16 -23.64 -23.57 26.33
C SER A 16 -24.87 -23.88 25.47
N ASN A 17 -24.89 -23.49 24.18
CA ASN A 17 -26.00 -23.75 23.26
C ASN A 17 -25.71 -24.70 22.09
N ALA A 18 -24.59 -25.42 22.09
CA ALA A 18 -24.15 -26.24 20.97
C ALA A 18 -24.64 -27.69 21.08
N GLN A 19 -25.89 -27.91 20.71
CA GLN A 19 -26.38 -29.22 20.18
C GLN A 19 -26.66 -29.14 18.67
N LYS A 20 -26.06 -28.22 17.94
CA LYS A 20 -26.02 -28.21 16.47
C LYS A 20 -24.55 -28.21 16.04
N ASN A 21 -24.21 -29.03 15.03
CA ASN A 21 -22.90 -28.95 14.39
C ASN A 21 -22.63 -27.48 14.01
N PRO A 22 -21.47 -26.92 14.40
CA PRO A 22 -21.15 -25.52 14.11
C PRO A 22 -21.18 -25.31 12.61
N THR A 23 -21.69 -24.16 12.17
CA THR A 23 -21.56 -23.77 10.77
C THR A 23 -20.08 -23.63 10.41
N THR A 24 -19.73 -23.81 9.15
CA THR A 24 -18.33 -23.63 8.69
C THR A 24 -17.80 -22.25 9.07
N THR A 25 -18.62 -21.21 9.01
CA THR A 25 -18.27 -19.85 9.43
C THR A 25 -17.91 -19.77 10.92
N GLU A 26 -18.74 -20.34 11.80
CA GLU A 26 -18.47 -20.38 13.25
C GLU A 26 -17.19 -21.15 13.56
N LEU A 27 -16.95 -22.25 12.88
CA LEU A 27 -15.75 -23.06 13.02
C LEU A 27 -14.49 -22.28 12.63
N VAL A 28 -14.47 -21.66 11.44
CA VAL A 28 -13.35 -20.84 10.94
C VAL A 28 -13.05 -19.70 11.89
N MET A 29 -14.09 -18.98 12.36
CA MET A 29 -13.91 -17.89 13.31
C MET A 29 -13.34 -18.37 14.64
N SER A 30 -13.90 -19.44 15.20
CA SER A 30 -13.45 -20.01 16.47
C SER A 30 -11.99 -20.43 16.41
N MET A 31 -11.60 -21.13 15.34
CA MET A 31 -10.22 -21.58 15.16
C MET A 31 -9.24 -20.43 14.95
N SER A 32 -9.61 -19.45 14.11
CA SER A 32 -8.78 -18.25 13.91
C SER A 32 -8.55 -17.50 15.21
N GLN A 33 -9.60 -17.30 16.03
CA GLN A 33 -9.49 -16.65 17.32
C GLN A 33 -8.65 -17.48 18.33
N ARG A 34 -8.82 -18.80 18.35
CA ARG A 34 -8.00 -19.68 19.20
C ARG A 34 -6.52 -19.58 18.85
N SER A 35 -6.21 -19.60 17.55
CA SER A 35 -4.83 -19.38 17.10
C SER A 35 -4.29 -18.03 17.56
N LEU A 36 -5.05 -16.93 17.39
CA LEU A 36 -4.62 -15.59 17.80
C LEU A 36 -4.30 -15.47 19.29
N VAL A 37 -5.14 -16.05 20.15
CA VAL A 37 -4.96 -15.97 21.61
C VAL A 37 -3.99 -17.02 22.17
N MET A 38 -3.57 -17.99 21.34
CA MET A 38 -2.64 -19.03 21.77
C MET A 38 -1.27 -18.44 22.09
N PRO A 39 -0.65 -18.88 23.19
CA PRO A 39 0.67 -18.40 23.60
C PRO A 39 1.75 -18.67 22.56
N GLY A 40 2.68 -17.71 22.39
CA GLY A 40 3.77 -17.82 21.43
C GLY A 40 4.78 -18.95 21.71
N TYR A 41 4.74 -19.57 22.90
CA TYR A 41 5.58 -20.74 23.22
C TYR A 41 5.05 -22.07 22.66
N LEU A 42 3.89 -22.04 21.98
CA LEU A 42 3.32 -23.17 21.23
C LEU A 42 3.20 -22.80 19.73
N PRO A 43 4.31 -22.44 19.06
CA PRO A 43 4.26 -21.86 17.72
C PRO A 43 3.69 -22.84 16.69
N ASP A 44 4.06 -24.12 16.77
CA ASP A 44 3.58 -25.14 15.84
C ASP A 44 2.08 -25.36 15.94
N LEU A 45 1.55 -25.49 17.18
CA LEU A 45 0.12 -25.69 17.40
C LEU A 45 -0.68 -24.47 16.97
N LYS A 46 -0.22 -23.26 17.34
CA LYS A 46 -0.78 -21.99 16.89
C LYS A 46 -0.91 -21.96 15.36
N ALA A 47 0.16 -22.32 14.66
CA ALA A 47 0.23 -22.28 13.22
C ALA A 47 -0.65 -23.36 12.55
N LEU A 48 -0.67 -24.57 13.08
CA LEU A 48 -1.52 -25.63 12.58
C LEU A 48 -3.02 -25.30 12.70
N ILE A 49 -3.43 -24.67 13.81
CA ILE A 49 -4.82 -24.23 13.99
C ILE A 49 -5.17 -23.12 12.99
N ALA A 50 -4.28 -22.13 12.79
CA ALA A 50 -4.47 -21.08 11.79
C ALA A 50 -4.58 -21.66 10.37
N ARG A 51 -3.69 -22.62 10.06
CA ARG A 51 -3.67 -23.29 8.75
C ARG A 51 -4.93 -24.12 8.50
N GLN A 52 -5.41 -24.82 9.52
CA GLN A 52 -6.66 -25.58 9.41
C GLN A 52 -7.89 -24.67 9.27
N ALA A 53 -7.91 -23.53 9.96
CA ALA A 53 -8.95 -22.51 9.75
C ALA A 53 -8.98 -22.01 8.30
N TYR A 54 -7.81 -21.84 7.68
CA TYR A 54 -7.69 -21.48 6.28
C TYR A 54 -8.24 -22.56 5.34
N GLU A 55 -8.00 -23.86 5.60
CA GLU A 55 -8.55 -24.94 4.77
C GLU A 55 -10.08 -24.93 4.80
N PHE A 56 -10.68 -24.85 5.98
CA PHE A 56 -12.14 -24.74 6.10
C PHE A 56 -12.69 -23.46 5.46
N TRP A 57 -11.96 -22.36 5.53
CA TRP A 57 -12.35 -21.12 4.86
C TRP A 57 -12.32 -21.25 3.33
N LYS A 58 -11.28 -21.90 2.80
CA LYS A 58 -11.10 -22.11 1.36
C LYS A 58 -12.16 -23.06 0.77
N GLU A 59 -12.50 -24.14 1.48
CA GLU A 59 -13.44 -25.16 1.05
C GLU A 59 -14.90 -24.80 1.32
N GLY A 60 -15.14 -23.93 2.28
CA GLY A 60 -16.46 -23.62 2.80
C GLY A 60 -17.13 -22.43 2.13
N ASN A 61 -18.47 -22.46 2.14
CA ASN A 61 -19.28 -21.29 1.78
C ASN A 61 -19.36 -20.34 3.00
N VAL A 62 -18.25 -19.65 3.30
CA VAL A 62 -18.09 -18.83 4.49
C VAL A 62 -18.44 -17.38 4.17
N GLU A 63 -19.16 -16.72 5.08
CA GLU A 63 -19.52 -15.31 4.93
C GLU A 63 -18.27 -14.42 4.77
N PRO A 64 -18.14 -13.66 3.66
CA PRO A 64 -16.89 -13.02 3.27
C PRO A 64 -16.35 -11.97 4.25
N TYR A 65 -17.24 -11.25 4.94
CA TYR A 65 -16.87 -10.05 5.69
C TYR A 65 -16.21 -10.32 7.06
N VAL A 66 -16.39 -11.50 7.62
CA VAL A 66 -15.86 -11.82 8.96
C VAL A 66 -14.67 -12.77 8.91
N SER A 67 -14.68 -13.69 7.96
CA SER A 67 -13.72 -14.80 7.93
C SER A 67 -12.38 -14.43 7.33
N HIS A 68 -12.34 -13.58 6.29
CA HIS A 68 -11.10 -13.28 5.58
C HIS A 68 -10.07 -12.57 6.48
N LEU A 69 -10.48 -11.53 7.21
CA LEU A 69 -9.57 -10.81 8.12
C LEU A 69 -9.06 -11.74 9.23
N ASN A 70 -9.96 -12.49 9.87
CA ASN A 70 -9.57 -13.37 10.98
C ASN A 70 -8.60 -14.48 10.52
N VAL A 71 -8.83 -15.06 9.36
CA VAL A 71 -7.96 -16.10 8.78
C VAL A 71 -6.60 -15.50 8.41
N TYR A 72 -6.60 -14.37 7.72
CA TYR A 72 -5.35 -13.69 7.36
C TYR A 72 -4.53 -13.35 8.61
N GLN A 73 -5.15 -12.73 9.60
CA GLN A 73 -4.47 -12.32 10.83
C GLN A 73 -3.93 -13.53 11.61
N ALA A 74 -4.70 -14.62 11.70
CA ALA A 74 -4.25 -15.84 12.36
C ALA A 74 -3.03 -16.46 11.65
N LEU A 75 -3.07 -16.56 10.32
CA LEU A 75 -1.95 -17.04 9.51
C LEU A 75 -0.73 -16.13 9.63
N TYR A 76 -0.96 -14.81 9.59
CA TYR A 76 0.10 -13.83 9.70
C TYR A 76 0.83 -13.92 11.05
N GLU A 77 0.10 -13.87 12.16
CA GLU A 77 0.65 -14.00 13.49
C GLU A 77 1.36 -15.34 13.72
N ALA A 78 0.82 -16.43 13.17
CA ALA A 78 1.48 -17.72 13.24
C ALA A 78 2.83 -17.71 12.49
N ASN A 79 2.89 -17.15 11.29
CA ASN A 79 4.13 -17.00 10.54
C ASN A 79 5.16 -16.11 11.24
N LYS A 80 4.71 -15.09 11.96
CA LYS A 80 5.55 -14.20 12.75
C LYS A 80 6.32 -14.99 13.85
N TYR A 81 5.62 -15.87 14.56
CA TYR A 81 6.23 -16.71 15.59
C TYR A 81 7.14 -17.81 15.03
N LEU A 82 6.78 -18.41 13.88
CA LEU A 82 7.60 -19.44 13.23
C LEU A 82 8.86 -18.87 12.56
N GLY A 83 8.75 -17.68 12.01
CA GLY A 83 9.80 -17.08 11.18
C GLY A 83 10.70 -16.07 11.89
N TYR A 84 10.58 -15.91 13.21
CA TYR A 84 11.43 -14.98 13.95
C TYR A 84 12.89 -15.46 13.99
N ASP A 85 13.79 -14.65 13.42
CA ASP A 85 15.24 -14.89 13.50
C ASP A 85 15.80 -14.32 14.79
N SER A 86 15.87 -15.16 15.84
CA SER A 86 16.37 -14.78 17.17
C SER A 86 17.86 -14.40 17.17
N VAL A 87 18.62 -14.85 16.16
CA VAL A 87 20.08 -14.55 16.06
C VAL A 87 20.29 -13.11 15.60
N ARG A 88 19.37 -12.59 14.75
CA ARG A 88 19.46 -11.25 14.19
C ARG A 88 18.49 -10.25 14.78
N ASN A 89 17.60 -10.69 15.65
CA ASN A 89 16.52 -9.89 16.22
C ASN A 89 15.65 -9.21 15.14
N MET A 90 15.40 -9.91 14.03
CA MET A 90 14.63 -9.40 12.89
C MET A 90 13.30 -10.12 12.75
N ALA A 91 12.23 -9.36 12.57
CA ALA A 91 10.94 -9.93 12.20
C ALA A 91 11.03 -10.54 10.78
N TYR A 92 10.25 -11.58 10.53
CA TYR A 92 10.30 -12.34 9.26
C TYR A 92 9.95 -11.50 8.03
N ASN A 93 9.23 -10.38 8.20
CA ASN A 93 8.78 -9.48 7.14
C ASN A 93 9.68 -8.24 6.95
N GLN A 94 10.72 -8.08 7.76
CA GLN A 94 11.69 -6.99 7.56
C GLN A 94 12.60 -7.33 6.38
N VAL A 95 12.62 -6.47 5.38
CA VAL A 95 13.39 -6.67 4.14
C VAL A 95 14.39 -5.55 3.88
N GLY A 96 14.33 -4.46 4.63
CA GLY A 96 15.25 -3.33 4.50
C GLY A 96 15.19 -2.40 5.70
N MET A 97 16.20 -1.53 5.80
CA MET A 97 16.29 -0.51 6.83
C MET A 97 17.13 0.67 6.31
N HIS A 98 16.68 1.88 6.62
CA HIS A 98 17.45 3.10 6.49
C HIS A 98 18.06 3.50 7.83
N SER A 99 18.88 4.52 7.86
CA SER A 99 19.40 5.11 9.11
C SER A 99 18.49 6.20 9.68
N ASN A 100 17.34 6.44 9.05
CA ASN A 100 16.31 7.38 9.50
C ASN A 100 14.98 7.04 8.81
N THR A 101 13.92 7.82 9.09
CA THR A 101 12.56 7.65 8.58
C THR A 101 12.53 7.32 7.08
N VAL A 102 11.84 6.24 6.73
CA VAL A 102 11.54 5.89 5.33
C VAL A 102 10.39 6.77 4.84
N THR A 103 10.64 7.59 3.83
CA THR A 103 9.67 8.56 3.32
C THR A 103 8.85 8.05 2.15
N SER A 104 9.43 7.18 1.30
CA SER A 104 8.72 6.61 0.16
C SER A 104 9.32 5.27 -0.24
N VAL A 105 8.48 4.36 -0.74
CA VAL A 105 8.87 3.09 -1.33
C VAL A 105 8.11 2.87 -2.64
N VAL A 106 8.80 2.36 -3.67
CA VAL A 106 8.19 2.03 -4.96
C VAL A 106 8.82 0.76 -5.54
N PHE A 107 8.03 -0.06 -6.20
CA PHE A 107 8.58 -1.17 -6.98
C PHE A 107 9.14 -0.69 -8.32
N GLY A 108 10.16 -1.38 -8.80
CA GLY A 108 10.64 -1.26 -10.18
C GLY A 108 9.72 -1.99 -11.16
N SER A 109 10.05 -1.89 -12.46
CA SER A 109 9.41 -2.71 -13.50
C SER A 109 9.70 -4.21 -13.33
N ASP A 110 10.87 -4.56 -12.80
CA ASP A 110 11.19 -5.91 -12.34
C ASP A 110 10.68 -6.07 -10.90
N PRO A 111 9.74 -6.99 -10.64
CA PRO A 111 9.14 -7.18 -9.32
C PRO A 111 10.13 -7.67 -8.24
N ASN A 112 11.33 -8.08 -8.65
CA ASN A 112 12.38 -8.46 -7.72
C ASN A 112 13.10 -7.26 -7.10
N PHE A 113 12.95 -6.07 -7.65
CA PHE A 113 13.61 -4.86 -7.16
C PHE A 113 12.58 -3.82 -6.70
N TYR A 114 12.91 -3.19 -5.59
CA TYR A 114 12.21 -2.00 -5.11
C TYR A 114 13.20 -0.91 -4.71
N TYR A 115 12.69 0.30 -4.62
CA TYR A 115 13.45 1.49 -4.28
C TYR A 115 12.84 2.14 -3.06
N SER A 116 13.68 2.72 -2.21
CA SER A 116 13.23 3.47 -1.04
C SER A 116 13.99 4.77 -0.90
N SER A 117 13.34 5.75 -0.32
CA SER A 117 13.94 7.02 0.07
C SER A 117 13.76 7.28 1.56
N SER A 118 14.60 8.14 2.11
CA SER A 118 14.60 8.44 3.53
C SER A 118 15.00 9.87 3.83
N THR A 119 14.67 10.29 5.05
CA THR A 119 15.20 11.54 5.63
C THR A 119 16.71 11.48 5.86
N ASP A 120 17.36 10.34 5.69
CA ASP A 120 18.83 10.21 5.69
C ASP A 120 19.50 10.71 4.41
N GLY A 121 18.70 11.20 3.45
CA GLY A 121 19.18 11.77 2.19
C GLY A 121 19.49 10.74 1.11
N LYS A 122 19.20 9.45 1.31
CA LYS A 122 19.55 8.40 0.38
C LYS A 122 18.33 7.87 -0.37
N VAL A 123 18.61 7.43 -1.61
CA VAL A 123 17.73 6.54 -2.37
C VAL A 123 18.45 5.21 -2.55
N LEU A 124 17.85 4.15 -2.05
CA LEU A 124 18.41 2.81 -2.05
C LEU A 124 17.62 1.89 -2.99
N LYS A 125 18.35 1.03 -3.71
CA LYS A 125 17.80 -0.07 -4.50
C LYS A 125 18.03 -1.39 -3.76
N TRP A 126 16.95 -2.16 -3.64
CA TRP A 126 16.90 -3.41 -2.89
C TRP A 126 16.58 -4.58 -3.82
N ASP A 127 17.12 -5.76 -3.50
CA ASP A 127 16.87 -7.02 -4.19
C ASP A 127 16.09 -7.96 -3.26
N LEU A 128 14.82 -8.24 -3.59
CA LEU A 128 13.96 -9.16 -2.83
C LEU A 128 14.38 -10.62 -2.96
N THR A 129 15.13 -10.98 -4.00
CA THR A 129 15.68 -12.35 -4.15
C THR A 129 16.84 -12.59 -3.20
N SER A 130 17.44 -11.50 -2.73
CA SER A 130 18.57 -11.49 -1.79
C SER A 130 18.32 -10.47 -0.66
N PRO A 131 17.27 -10.62 0.15
CA PRO A 131 16.82 -9.60 1.11
C PRO A 131 17.85 -9.30 2.21
N ARG A 132 18.96 -10.04 2.24
CA ARG A 132 20.08 -9.85 3.18
C ARG A 132 21.29 -9.18 2.54
N SER A 133 21.23 -8.86 1.24
CA SER A 133 22.28 -8.12 0.57
C SER A 133 22.32 -6.66 1.02
N ILE A 134 23.48 -6.05 0.94
CA ILE A 134 23.63 -4.61 1.14
C ILE A 134 22.93 -3.92 -0.04
N PRO A 135 22.01 -2.97 0.21
CA PRO A 135 21.36 -2.25 -0.88
C PRO A 135 22.35 -1.41 -1.68
N GLU A 136 22.05 -1.20 -2.94
CA GLU A 136 22.77 -0.27 -3.78
C GLU A 136 22.31 1.15 -3.52
N THR A 137 23.22 2.06 -3.14
CA THR A 137 22.92 3.50 -3.07
C THR A 137 22.92 4.05 -4.49
N ILE A 138 21.76 4.42 -5.02
CA ILE A 138 21.64 4.97 -6.37
C ILE A 138 21.64 6.51 -6.39
N TYR A 139 21.33 7.14 -5.26
CA TYR A 139 21.41 8.58 -5.07
C TYR A 139 21.67 8.90 -3.60
N GLU A 140 22.45 9.96 -3.35
CA GLU A 140 22.75 10.49 -2.02
C GLU A 140 22.83 12.02 -2.07
N SER A 141 22.18 12.67 -1.11
CA SER A 141 22.13 14.11 -0.93
C SER A 141 22.29 14.47 0.54
N ASP A 142 22.73 15.70 0.81
CA ASP A 142 22.70 16.31 2.15
C ASP A 142 21.28 16.77 2.55
N LYS A 143 20.31 16.65 1.66
CA LYS A 143 18.90 17.01 1.85
C LYS A 143 18.04 15.78 2.06
N ILE A 144 16.95 15.97 2.80
CA ILE A 144 15.89 14.97 2.95
C ILE A 144 15.31 14.65 1.57
N VAL A 145 15.23 13.35 1.24
CA VAL A 145 14.45 12.90 0.11
C VAL A 145 13.01 12.71 0.58
N GLN A 146 12.12 13.62 0.15
CA GLN A 146 10.74 13.68 0.61
C GLN A 146 9.88 12.54 0.03
N SER A 147 10.05 12.25 -1.25
CA SER A 147 9.34 11.16 -1.95
C SER A 147 10.10 10.72 -3.19
N ILE A 148 9.78 9.52 -3.66
CA ILE A 148 10.23 9.01 -4.94
C ILE A 148 9.03 8.53 -5.77
N GLU A 149 9.13 8.67 -7.09
CA GLU A 149 8.16 8.16 -8.05
C GLU A 149 8.89 7.48 -9.20
N MET A 150 8.37 6.32 -9.64
CA MET A 150 8.91 5.57 -10.78
C MET A 150 8.19 5.99 -12.06
N SER A 151 8.93 6.23 -13.14
CA SER A 151 8.34 6.42 -14.46
C SER A 151 7.62 5.15 -14.93
N ASN A 152 6.58 5.29 -15.76
CA ASN A 152 5.76 4.15 -16.22
C ASN A 152 6.57 3.07 -16.95
N ASP A 153 7.67 3.45 -17.62
CA ASP A 153 8.57 2.51 -18.29
C ASP A 153 9.60 1.87 -17.34
N GLY A 154 9.59 2.27 -16.07
CA GLY A 154 10.48 1.76 -15.03
C GLY A 154 11.95 2.16 -15.17
N LYS A 155 12.27 3.11 -16.06
CA LYS A 155 13.66 3.46 -16.39
C LYS A 155 14.21 4.66 -15.64
N VAL A 156 13.33 5.51 -15.13
CA VAL A 156 13.70 6.73 -14.42
C VAL A 156 12.96 6.80 -13.10
N LEU A 157 13.70 7.10 -12.04
CA LEU A 157 13.18 7.40 -10.73
C LEU A 157 13.29 8.91 -10.49
N MET A 158 12.20 9.55 -10.11
CA MET A 158 12.20 10.94 -9.65
C MET A 158 12.33 10.94 -8.12
N ALA A 159 13.24 11.73 -7.60
CA ALA A 159 13.39 11.98 -6.17
C ALA A 159 13.10 13.46 -5.89
N ILE A 160 12.10 13.75 -5.08
CA ILE A 160 11.75 15.12 -4.65
C ILE A 160 12.50 15.43 -3.36
N LEU A 161 13.25 16.54 -3.36
CA LEU A 161 14.05 16.98 -2.23
C LEU A 161 13.28 18.01 -1.41
N TYR A 162 13.24 17.83 -0.10
CA TYR A 162 12.50 18.71 0.80
C TYR A 162 13.00 20.16 0.72
N GLN A 163 12.09 21.08 0.38
CA GLN A 163 12.33 22.51 0.17
C GLN A 163 13.34 22.90 -0.92
N GLU A 164 13.79 21.94 -1.67
CA GLU A 164 14.70 22.09 -2.81
C GLU A 164 13.94 21.67 -4.09
N GLY A 165 14.67 21.28 -5.12
CA GLY A 165 14.10 20.78 -6.36
C GLY A 165 13.88 19.29 -6.37
N LEU A 166 14.26 18.67 -7.47
CA LEU A 166 14.16 17.21 -7.66
C LEU A 166 15.41 16.68 -8.39
N ALA A 167 15.60 15.37 -8.29
CA ALA A 167 16.57 14.63 -9.09
C ALA A 167 15.88 13.54 -9.92
N LEU A 168 16.22 13.42 -11.19
CA LEU A 168 15.86 12.30 -12.05
C LEU A 168 17.03 11.33 -12.11
N ILE A 169 16.81 10.07 -11.77
CA ILE A 169 17.84 9.05 -11.58
C ILE A 169 17.55 7.90 -12.54
N SER A 170 18.53 7.51 -13.37
CA SER A 170 18.40 6.31 -14.21
C SER A 170 18.45 5.05 -13.35
N THR A 171 17.53 4.13 -13.58
CA THR A 171 17.51 2.79 -12.94
C THR A 171 18.28 1.74 -13.71
N GLU A 172 18.72 2.05 -14.96
CA GLU A 172 19.48 1.15 -15.84
C GLU A 172 20.99 1.22 -15.55
N LYS A 173 21.68 0.05 -15.54
CA LYS A 173 23.13 -0.02 -15.29
C LYS A 173 24.00 0.55 -16.42
N ASN A 174 23.47 0.59 -17.66
CA ASN A 174 24.13 1.16 -18.82
C ASN A 174 23.16 2.10 -19.52
N PRO A 175 23.02 3.33 -19.05
CA PRO A 175 22.20 4.30 -19.73
C PRO A 175 22.84 4.62 -21.09
N HIS A 176 22.25 4.09 -22.17
CA HIS A 176 22.61 4.49 -23.54
C HIS A 176 22.22 5.92 -23.84
N GLU A 177 21.52 6.60 -22.92
CA GLU A 177 21.01 7.96 -23.05
C GLU A 177 21.18 8.73 -21.73
N ASP A 178 21.89 9.79 -21.79
CA ASP A 178 21.95 11.10 -21.13
C ASP A 178 21.53 11.31 -19.66
N ILE A 179 20.88 10.39 -18.99
CA ILE A 179 20.47 10.60 -17.59
C ILE A 179 21.17 9.58 -16.71
N LYS A 180 22.30 9.95 -16.12
CA LYS A 180 22.80 9.26 -14.94
C LYS A 180 22.15 9.84 -13.69
N VAL A 181 22.19 11.12 -13.51
CA VAL A 181 21.43 11.95 -12.55
C VAL A 181 21.27 13.34 -13.17
N LEU A 182 20.02 13.82 -13.28
CA LEU A 182 19.71 15.16 -13.68
C LEU A 182 19.06 15.89 -12.50
N GLU A 183 19.69 16.89 -11.95
CA GLU A 183 19.14 17.70 -10.87
C GLU A 183 18.45 18.95 -11.41
N ASP A 184 17.24 19.20 -10.90
CA ASP A 184 16.49 20.43 -11.13
C ASP A 184 16.39 21.19 -9.80
N PRO A 185 17.19 22.25 -9.63
CA PRO A 185 17.32 22.94 -8.35
C PRO A 185 16.14 23.90 -8.04
N GLN A 186 15.13 23.96 -8.91
CA GLN A 186 13.99 24.84 -8.66
C GLN A 186 13.10 24.27 -7.55
N PRO A 187 12.91 24.98 -6.42
CA PRO A 187 12.09 24.48 -5.33
C PRO A 187 10.65 24.18 -5.76
N VAL A 188 10.21 22.96 -5.51
CA VAL A 188 8.88 22.48 -5.85
C VAL A 188 8.06 22.15 -4.61
N GLN A 189 6.73 22.22 -4.71
CA GLN A 189 5.83 21.67 -3.71
C GLN A 189 5.71 20.14 -3.90
N THR A 190 5.47 19.73 -5.14
CA THR A 190 5.35 18.34 -5.56
C THR A 190 5.60 18.22 -7.07
N ALA A 191 5.80 17.01 -7.55
CA ALA A 191 5.97 16.69 -8.96
C ALA A 191 5.40 15.30 -9.26
N THR A 192 5.14 15.02 -10.55
CA THR A 192 4.71 13.70 -11.03
C THR A 192 5.10 13.52 -12.49
N PHE A 193 5.30 12.27 -12.93
CA PHE A 193 5.53 11.96 -14.33
C PHE A 193 4.26 12.14 -15.17
N ILE A 194 4.43 12.48 -16.46
CA ILE A 194 3.35 12.40 -17.44
C ILE A 194 3.36 10.98 -18.04
N PRO A 195 2.27 10.23 -17.88
CA PRO A 195 2.19 8.88 -18.37
C PRO A 195 2.47 8.75 -19.87
N GLY A 196 3.31 7.77 -20.25
CA GLY A 196 3.66 7.51 -21.65
C GLY A 196 4.59 8.55 -22.31
N GLU A 197 5.01 9.59 -21.59
CA GLU A 197 5.89 10.65 -22.11
C GLU A 197 7.18 10.77 -21.29
N ARG A 198 8.27 11.22 -21.95
CA ARG A 198 9.52 11.59 -21.25
C ARG A 198 9.43 13.02 -20.70
N LYS A 199 8.37 13.28 -19.92
CA LYS A 199 8.07 14.56 -19.30
C LYS A 199 7.57 14.36 -17.87
N TYR A 200 7.67 15.43 -17.11
CA TYR A 200 7.15 15.51 -15.75
C TYR A 200 6.52 16.87 -15.49
N LEU A 201 5.58 16.90 -14.58
CA LEU A 201 4.91 18.11 -14.12
C LEU A 201 5.44 18.46 -12.73
N THR A 202 5.75 19.74 -12.50
CA THR A 202 6.12 20.27 -11.18
C THR A 202 5.14 21.34 -10.76
N VAL A 203 4.87 21.44 -9.46
CA VAL A 203 4.23 22.62 -8.87
C VAL A 203 5.28 23.42 -8.13
N ALA A 204 5.56 24.62 -8.61
CA ALA A 204 6.47 25.54 -7.95
C ALA A 204 5.88 26.05 -6.63
N LYS A 205 6.73 26.54 -5.71
CA LYS A 205 6.24 27.16 -4.45
C LYS A 205 5.31 28.35 -4.67
N SER A 206 5.41 29.03 -5.82
CA SER A 206 4.53 30.12 -6.27
C SER A 206 3.17 29.65 -6.79
N GLY A 207 2.95 28.33 -6.88
CA GLY A 207 1.72 27.71 -7.36
C GLY A 207 1.67 27.52 -8.88
N GLU A 208 2.73 27.78 -9.62
CA GLU A 208 2.78 27.55 -11.06
C GLU A 208 2.97 26.05 -11.35
N LEU A 209 2.13 25.53 -12.25
CA LEU A 209 2.25 24.18 -12.80
C LEU A 209 3.16 24.29 -14.04
N ILE A 210 4.29 23.61 -14.00
CA ILE A 210 5.32 23.68 -15.02
C ILE A 210 5.57 22.29 -15.59
N LEU A 211 5.27 22.13 -16.88
CA LEU A 211 5.60 20.93 -17.64
C LEU A 211 7.05 20.99 -18.10
N LYS A 212 7.82 19.97 -17.82
CA LYS A 212 9.23 19.84 -18.15
C LYS A 212 9.50 18.55 -18.88
N GLY A 213 10.32 18.60 -19.91
CA GLY A 213 10.88 17.40 -20.54
C GLY A 213 12.31 17.16 -20.05
N PHE A 214 12.81 15.93 -20.17
CA PHE A 214 14.16 15.59 -19.72
C PHE A 214 15.25 16.42 -20.39
N ASN A 215 15.05 16.82 -21.63
CA ASN A 215 16.01 17.63 -22.41
C ASN A 215 15.32 18.76 -23.19
N THR A 216 14.13 19.20 -22.79
CA THR A 216 13.36 20.22 -23.49
C THR A 216 13.12 21.46 -22.63
N LYS A 217 12.67 22.54 -23.26
CA LYS A 217 12.28 23.77 -22.55
C LYS A 217 11.09 23.47 -21.62
N SER A 218 11.10 24.12 -20.46
CA SER A 218 9.97 24.13 -19.52
C SER A 218 8.86 25.04 -20.03
N GLU A 219 7.61 24.66 -19.73
CA GLU A 219 6.43 25.44 -20.07
C GLU A 219 5.46 25.51 -18.89
N GLN A 220 4.96 26.71 -18.60
CA GLN A 220 3.90 26.88 -17.61
C GLN A 220 2.56 26.49 -18.21
N VAL A 221 1.93 25.46 -17.63
CA VAL A 221 0.66 24.90 -18.11
C VAL A 221 -0.54 25.24 -17.22
N GLY A 222 -0.30 25.81 -16.03
CA GLY A 222 -1.37 26.20 -15.13
C GLY A 222 -0.86 27.01 -13.95
N LYS A 223 -1.78 27.40 -13.08
CA LYS A 223 -1.48 28.05 -11.81
C LYS A 223 -2.58 27.77 -10.78
N THR A 224 -2.20 27.52 -9.55
CA THR A 224 -3.09 27.43 -8.40
C THR A 224 -2.72 28.47 -7.35
N ALA A 225 -3.69 28.89 -6.56
CA ALA A 225 -3.48 29.70 -5.36
C ALA A 225 -3.40 28.85 -4.08
N LEU A 226 -3.71 27.55 -4.20
CA LEU A 226 -3.78 26.63 -3.07
C LEU A 226 -2.45 25.88 -2.92
N LYS A 227 -2.20 25.38 -1.73
CA LYS A 227 -1.02 24.53 -1.48
C LYS A 227 -1.33 23.10 -1.88
N ILE A 228 -0.59 22.60 -2.85
CA ILE A 228 -0.73 21.24 -3.36
C ILE A 228 0.11 20.27 -2.53
N ASN A 229 -0.50 19.20 -2.04
CA ASN A 229 0.20 18.14 -1.35
C ASN A 229 0.63 17.02 -2.30
N GLN A 230 -0.23 16.66 -3.25
CA GLN A 230 0.07 15.62 -4.23
C GLN A 230 -0.62 15.89 -5.57
N LEU A 231 0.02 15.40 -6.64
CA LEU A 231 -0.51 15.37 -8.01
C LEU A 231 -0.67 13.94 -8.49
N LYS A 232 -1.65 13.73 -9.35
CA LYS A 232 -1.77 12.53 -10.19
C LYS A 232 -2.26 12.94 -11.58
N VAL A 233 -1.76 12.25 -12.60
CA VAL A 233 -2.18 12.44 -13.98
C VAL A 233 -2.90 11.21 -14.45
N ASP A 234 -4.10 11.37 -14.99
CA ASP A 234 -4.86 10.27 -15.58
C ASP A 234 -4.17 9.78 -16.86
N GLU A 235 -3.89 8.49 -16.91
CA GLU A 235 -3.24 7.87 -18.07
C GLU A 235 -4.12 7.85 -19.31
N GLN A 236 -5.45 7.90 -19.16
CA GLN A 236 -6.40 7.75 -20.26
C GLN A 236 -6.62 9.06 -21.01
N ASP A 237 -6.82 10.15 -20.31
CA ASP A 237 -7.18 11.45 -20.91
C ASP A 237 -6.18 12.58 -20.59
N GLY A 238 -5.23 12.33 -19.70
CA GLY A 238 -4.21 13.30 -19.29
C GLY A 238 -4.72 14.37 -18.34
N THR A 239 -5.89 14.20 -17.73
CA THR A 239 -6.39 15.09 -16.67
C THR A 239 -5.45 15.08 -15.48
N ILE A 240 -5.09 16.27 -14.99
CA ILE A 240 -4.26 16.44 -13.79
C ILE A 240 -5.18 16.64 -12.60
N TYR A 241 -5.03 15.79 -11.59
CA TYR A 241 -5.69 15.93 -10.29
C TYR A 241 -4.70 16.37 -9.23
N ALA A 242 -5.12 17.31 -8.38
CA ALA A 242 -4.31 17.80 -7.28
C ALA A 242 -5.10 17.83 -5.97
N GLY A 243 -4.51 17.25 -4.93
CA GLY A 243 -5.00 17.33 -3.57
C GLY A 243 -4.38 18.50 -2.83
N THR A 244 -5.22 19.32 -2.18
CA THR A 244 -4.77 20.55 -1.52
C THR A 244 -4.84 20.43 0.01
N GLU A 245 -4.05 21.27 0.68
CA GLU A 245 -4.07 21.41 2.15
C GLU A 245 -5.44 21.92 2.65
N GLU A 246 -6.16 22.67 1.82
CA GLU A 246 -7.48 23.23 2.16
C GLU A 246 -8.65 22.26 1.94
N GLY A 247 -8.38 21.02 1.53
CA GLY A 247 -9.40 19.99 1.27
C GLY A 247 -10.16 20.19 -0.03
N VAL A 248 -9.54 20.85 -0.99
CA VAL A 248 -10.05 21.02 -2.35
C VAL A 248 -9.37 20.02 -3.27
N LEU A 249 -10.15 19.29 -4.04
CA LEU A 249 -9.65 18.54 -5.19
C LEU A 249 -9.69 19.47 -6.39
N GLU A 250 -8.53 19.86 -6.88
CA GLU A 250 -8.38 20.61 -8.13
C GLU A 250 -8.20 19.65 -9.31
N ALA A 251 -8.76 19.99 -10.45
CA ALA A 251 -8.60 19.23 -11.67
C ALA A 251 -8.40 20.15 -12.89
N TRP A 252 -7.44 19.79 -13.74
CA TRP A 252 -7.18 20.46 -15.02
C TRP A 252 -7.34 19.43 -16.13
N GLU A 253 -8.44 19.53 -16.88
CA GLU A 253 -8.71 18.66 -18.02
C GLU A 253 -7.86 19.06 -19.23
N LYS A 254 -7.27 18.06 -19.88
CA LYS A 254 -6.59 18.28 -21.16
C LYS A 254 -7.65 18.67 -22.20
N PRO A 255 -7.48 19.76 -22.96
CA PRO A 255 -8.44 20.12 -23.98
C PRO A 255 -8.56 18.97 -25.01
N TYR A 256 -9.79 18.66 -25.36
CA TYR A 256 -10.15 17.57 -26.29
C TYR A 256 -9.26 17.59 -27.53
N GLN A 257 -8.60 16.48 -27.85
CA GLN A 257 -7.71 16.39 -29.01
C GLN A 257 -8.46 16.74 -30.29
N VAL A 258 -8.15 17.89 -30.85
CA VAL A 258 -8.40 18.12 -32.25
C VAL A 258 -7.42 17.23 -33.00
N LYS A 259 -7.91 16.20 -33.69
CA LYS A 259 -7.11 15.33 -34.55
C LYS A 259 -6.32 16.21 -35.55
N GLU A 260 -4.99 16.02 -35.54
CA GLU A 260 -4.08 16.60 -36.54
C GLU A 260 -3.82 18.11 -36.42
N SER A 261 -3.34 18.58 -35.27
CA SER A 261 -2.66 19.89 -35.21
C SER A 261 -1.18 19.72 -34.85
N PRO A 262 -0.28 20.59 -35.41
CA PRO A 262 1.12 20.59 -35.01
C PRO A 262 1.29 20.77 -33.48
N ILE A 263 2.39 20.28 -32.94
CA ILE A 263 2.70 20.29 -31.46
C ILE A 263 2.50 21.68 -30.85
N GLU A 264 2.67 22.76 -31.62
CA GLU A 264 2.49 24.15 -31.16
C GLU A 264 1.02 24.49 -30.81
N ASP A 265 0.03 23.93 -31.51
CA ASP A 265 -1.40 24.16 -31.24
C ASP A 265 -1.90 23.35 -30.00
N ILE A 266 -1.27 22.24 -29.69
CA ILE A 266 -1.59 21.45 -28.49
C ILE A 266 -1.25 22.24 -27.23
N MET A 267 -0.18 23.05 -27.26
CA MET A 267 0.32 23.80 -26.13
C MET A 267 -0.50 25.07 -25.83
N GLU A 268 -1.05 25.72 -26.84
CA GLU A 268 -1.93 26.89 -26.67
C GLU A 268 -3.27 26.51 -26.02
N ASN A 269 -3.71 25.26 -26.24
CA ASN A 269 -4.94 24.73 -25.67
C ASN A 269 -4.86 24.39 -24.18
N TRP A 270 -3.69 24.08 -23.60
CA TRP A 270 -3.52 23.93 -22.15
C TRP A 270 -3.78 25.25 -21.39
N ARG A 271 -3.63 26.39 -22.00
CA ARG A 271 -3.90 27.72 -21.42
C ARG A 271 -5.39 28.06 -21.29
N GLN A 272 -6.28 27.33 -21.98
CA GLN A 272 -7.75 27.52 -21.94
C GLN A 272 -8.47 26.38 -21.22
N GLN A 273 -7.82 25.73 -20.27
CA GLN A 273 -8.32 24.55 -19.57
C GLN A 273 -9.61 24.81 -18.79
N SER A 274 -10.50 23.80 -18.81
CA SER A 274 -11.57 23.69 -17.84
C SER A 274 -10.95 23.33 -16.49
N TYR A 275 -10.87 24.31 -15.62
CA TYR A 275 -10.47 24.15 -14.22
C TYR A 275 -11.70 23.87 -13.37
N PHE A 276 -11.62 22.85 -12.54
CA PHE A 276 -12.67 22.51 -11.59
C PHE A 276 -12.06 22.36 -10.21
N GLY A 277 -12.70 22.98 -9.21
CA GLY A 277 -12.37 22.80 -7.81
C GLY A 277 -13.54 22.17 -7.08
N TYR A 278 -13.35 20.98 -6.55
CA TYR A 278 -14.35 20.29 -5.73
C TYR A 278 -13.97 20.37 -4.26
N LYS A 279 -14.75 21.10 -3.47
CA LYS A 279 -14.53 21.15 -2.02
C LYS A 279 -15.10 19.88 -1.37
N LEU A 280 -14.21 18.96 -0.99
CA LEU A 280 -14.58 17.69 -0.35
C LEU A 280 -14.70 17.80 1.18
N GLY A 281 -14.64 19.02 1.72
CA GLY A 281 -14.70 19.30 3.16
C GLY A 281 -13.61 20.25 3.59
N SER A 282 -13.35 20.32 4.90
CA SER A 282 -12.30 21.18 5.49
C SER A 282 -11.01 20.41 5.83
N PHE A 283 -10.94 19.14 5.46
CA PHE A 283 -9.81 18.27 5.80
C PHE A 283 -8.84 18.20 4.65
N SER A 284 -7.55 18.36 4.95
CA SER A 284 -6.46 18.30 3.98
C SER A 284 -6.52 17.00 3.18
N ILE A 285 -6.31 17.10 1.87
CA ILE A 285 -6.09 15.96 0.98
C ILE A 285 -4.59 15.73 0.93
N ASN A 286 -4.13 14.59 1.46
CA ASN A 286 -2.70 14.33 1.58
C ASN A 286 -2.17 13.42 0.47
N CYS A 287 -3.01 12.51 -0.01
CA CYS A 287 -2.62 11.54 -1.03
C CYS A 287 -3.77 11.22 -1.98
N LEU A 288 -3.41 10.88 -3.22
CA LEU A 288 -4.30 10.58 -4.32
C LEU A 288 -3.78 9.37 -5.10
N ASP A 289 -4.69 8.53 -5.59
CA ASP A 289 -4.36 7.57 -6.63
C ASP A 289 -5.55 7.32 -7.55
N ILE A 290 -5.28 6.99 -8.82
CA ILE A 290 -6.27 6.73 -9.85
C ILE A 290 -6.31 5.23 -10.11
N SER A 291 -7.52 4.64 -10.16
CA SER A 291 -7.67 3.24 -10.51
C SER A 291 -7.08 2.94 -11.89
N PRO A 292 -6.55 1.74 -12.15
CA PRO A 292 -6.00 1.37 -13.46
C PRO A 292 -7.01 1.49 -14.61
N SER A 293 -8.31 1.44 -14.31
CA SER A 293 -9.39 1.69 -15.31
C SER A 293 -9.64 3.18 -15.59
N GLY A 294 -9.08 4.10 -14.81
CA GLY A 294 -9.34 5.54 -14.89
C GLY A 294 -10.71 5.98 -14.38
N ASP A 295 -11.50 5.07 -13.79
CA ASP A 295 -12.88 5.38 -13.39
C ASP A 295 -13.00 5.94 -11.98
N ILE A 296 -12.05 5.62 -11.09
CA ILE A 296 -12.10 5.93 -9.67
C ILE A 296 -10.85 6.68 -9.24
N LEU A 297 -11.04 7.82 -8.57
CA LEU A 297 -10.00 8.50 -7.83
C LEU A 297 -10.16 8.18 -6.34
N ALA A 298 -9.12 7.64 -5.72
CA ALA A 298 -9.04 7.44 -4.28
C ALA A 298 -8.29 8.61 -3.64
N ILE A 299 -8.81 9.14 -2.55
CA ILE A 299 -8.36 10.37 -1.90
C ILE A 299 -8.19 10.13 -0.42
N GLY A 300 -6.97 10.21 0.08
CA GLY A 300 -6.65 10.08 1.51
C GLY A 300 -6.60 11.43 2.20
N ARG A 301 -7.23 11.53 3.40
CA ARG A 301 -7.36 12.77 4.14
C ARG A 301 -6.69 12.73 5.52
N ASP A 302 -6.46 13.92 6.09
CA ASP A 302 -5.83 14.08 7.40
C ASP A 302 -6.68 13.55 8.57
N ARG A 303 -8.01 13.38 8.37
CA ARG A 303 -8.92 12.80 9.34
C ARG A 303 -8.86 11.26 9.41
N GLY A 304 -8.13 10.61 8.50
CA GLY A 304 -8.06 9.14 8.45
C GLY A 304 -9.15 8.48 7.63
N ASP A 305 -9.92 9.25 6.89
CA ASP A 305 -10.91 8.75 5.95
C ASP A 305 -10.41 8.78 4.50
N ILE A 306 -10.99 7.92 3.69
CA ILE A 306 -10.69 7.75 2.27
C ILE A 306 -11.96 8.08 1.50
N VAL A 307 -11.86 8.99 0.55
CA VAL A 307 -12.95 9.33 -0.37
C VAL A 307 -12.73 8.57 -1.68
N LEU A 308 -13.74 7.83 -2.13
CA LEU A 308 -13.78 7.29 -3.49
C LEU A 308 -14.66 8.18 -4.35
N TRP A 309 -14.08 8.68 -5.42
CA TRP A 309 -14.68 9.62 -6.35
C TRP A 309 -14.83 9.00 -7.75
N ASP A 310 -16.03 9.09 -8.32
CA ASP A 310 -16.34 8.66 -9.69
C ASP A 310 -15.83 9.74 -10.66
N ILE A 311 -14.79 9.42 -11.41
CA ILE A 311 -14.16 10.35 -12.33
C ILE A 311 -15.13 10.76 -13.47
N PRO A 312 -15.71 9.80 -14.24
CA PRO A 312 -16.63 10.14 -15.32
C PRO A 312 -17.87 10.93 -14.87
N LYS A 313 -18.45 10.59 -13.73
CA LYS A 313 -19.67 11.24 -13.22
C LYS A 313 -19.39 12.47 -12.36
N LYS A 314 -18.13 12.72 -12.01
CA LYS A 314 -17.69 13.83 -11.16
C LYS A 314 -18.48 13.91 -9.84
N GLN A 315 -18.62 12.75 -9.15
CA GLN A 315 -19.39 12.65 -7.93
C GLN A 315 -18.77 11.68 -6.90
N LEU A 316 -19.15 11.88 -5.65
CA LEU A 316 -18.78 10.99 -4.56
C LEU A 316 -19.41 9.60 -4.75
N ILE A 317 -18.60 8.53 -4.71
CA ILE A 317 -19.07 7.15 -4.63
C ILE A 317 -19.37 6.82 -3.18
N ARG A 318 -18.36 6.88 -2.32
CA ARG A 318 -18.48 6.61 -0.88
C ARG A 318 -17.27 7.15 -0.10
N ILE A 319 -17.44 7.22 1.22
CA ILE A 319 -16.34 7.47 2.17
C ILE A 319 -16.08 6.19 2.96
N ILE A 320 -14.80 5.78 3.01
CA ILE A 320 -14.34 4.65 3.80
C ILE A 320 -13.66 5.23 5.04
N SER A 321 -14.11 4.80 6.22
CA SER A 321 -13.53 5.19 7.50
C SER A 321 -12.85 3.99 8.14
N GLY A 322 -11.73 4.21 8.80
CA GLY A 322 -11.04 3.12 9.48
C GLY A 322 -9.73 3.54 10.13
N HIS A 323 -8.89 4.31 9.45
CA HIS A 323 -7.70 4.87 10.08
C HIS A 323 -8.08 5.87 11.17
N GLN A 324 -7.25 5.94 12.21
CA GLN A 324 -7.46 6.82 13.37
C GLN A 324 -6.64 8.10 13.30
N SER A 325 -5.84 8.27 12.25
CA SER A 325 -5.01 9.43 11.99
C SER A 325 -4.85 9.66 10.48
N THR A 326 -4.09 10.68 10.12
CA THR A 326 -3.81 11.07 8.73
C THR A 326 -3.48 9.89 7.83
N VAL A 327 -4.18 9.77 6.70
CA VAL A 327 -3.79 8.88 5.60
C VAL A 327 -2.59 9.51 4.90
N THR A 328 -1.47 8.81 4.89
CA THR A 328 -0.18 9.31 4.40
C THR A 328 0.09 8.94 2.96
N ASP A 329 -0.36 7.75 2.54
CA ASP A 329 -0.22 7.25 1.18
C ASP A 329 -1.40 6.37 0.80
N ILE A 330 -1.68 6.28 -0.51
CA ILE A 330 -2.78 5.52 -1.07
C ILE A 330 -2.41 4.98 -2.45
N GLN A 331 -2.71 3.70 -2.71
CA GLN A 331 -2.42 3.07 -3.99
C GLN A 331 -3.43 1.97 -4.33
N PHE A 332 -3.93 1.98 -5.56
CA PHE A 332 -4.64 0.82 -6.12
C PHE A 332 -3.66 -0.31 -6.44
N ASN A 333 -4.13 -1.55 -6.33
CA ASN A 333 -3.40 -2.67 -6.91
C ASN A 333 -3.54 -2.65 -8.45
N PRO A 334 -2.71 -3.42 -9.20
CA PRO A 334 -2.75 -3.43 -10.67
C PRO A 334 -4.09 -3.85 -11.29
N LYS A 335 -4.96 -4.55 -10.54
CA LYS A 335 -6.31 -4.91 -11.00
C LYS A 335 -7.37 -3.86 -10.68
N GLY A 336 -7.10 -2.94 -9.76
CA GLY A 336 -8.06 -1.94 -9.30
C GLY A 336 -9.13 -2.48 -8.33
N ASP A 337 -9.02 -3.72 -7.86
CA ASP A 337 -9.96 -4.35 -6.93
C ASP A 337 -9.56 -4.22 -5.46
N LEU A 338 -8.28 -3.90 -5.18
CA LEU A 338 -7.75 -3.63 -3.86
C LEU A 338 -7.18 -2.22 -3.77
N LEU A 339 -7.28 -1.64 -2.57
CA LEU A 339 -6.70 -0.35 -2.24
C LEU A 339 -5.79 -0.50 -1.02
N LEU A 340 -4.54 -0.11 -1.13
CA LEU A 340 -3.60 0.03 -0.03
C LEU A 340 -3.68 1.45 0.51
N THR A 341 -3.68 1.59 1.82
CA THR A 341 -3.53 2.88 2.50
C THR A 341 -2.55 2.77 3.64
N THR A 342 -1.77 3.80 3.89
CA THR A 342 -0.90 3.93 5.05
C THR A 342 -1.31 5.11 5.90
N SER A 343 -0.95 5.11 7.19
CA SER A 343 -1.40 6.15 8.10
C SER A 343 -0.41 6.43 9.23
N ARG A 344 -0.54 7.64 9.77
CA ARG A 344 0.10 8.03 11.04
C ARG A 344 -0.52 7.34 12.27
N ASP A 345 -1.50 6.45 12.10
CA ASP A 345 -1.97 5.58 13.18
C ASP A 345 -1.06 4.35 13.41
N GLY A 346 0.05 4.25 12.67
CA GLY A 346 1.01 3.14 12.75
C GLY A 346 0.62 1.92 11.91
N THR A 347 -0.46 2.01 11.14
CA THR A 347 -0.95 0.88 10.33
C THR A 347 -0.93 1.16 8.85
N ALA A 348 -0.74 0.11 8.04
CA ALA A 348 -1.19 0.08 6.67
C ALA A 348 -2.42 -0.83 6.56
N ARG A 349 -3.29 -0.59 5.57
CA ARG A 349 -4.52 -1.37 5.39
C ARG A 349 -4.75 -1.70 3.92
N ILE A 350 -5.22 -2.92 3.69
CA ILE A 350 -5.63 -3.37 2.35
C ILE A 350 -7.15 -3.52 2.37
N TRP A 351 -7.82 -2.75 1.53
CA TRP A 351 -9.27 -2.70 1.40
C TRP A 351 -9.71 -3.45 0.13
N ASP A 352 -10.67 -4.36 0.26
CA ASP A 352 -11.33 -4.97 -0.89
C ASP A 352 -12.45 -4.03 -1.37
N LEU A 353 -12.34 -3.56 -2.60
CA LEU A 353 -13.30 -2.63 -3.18
C LEU A 353 -14.49 -3.33 -3.81
N THR A 354 -14.41 -4.64 -4.04
CA THR A 354 -15.47 -5.45 -4.66
C THR A 354 -16.63 -5.75 -3.73
N ASP A 355 -16.37 -5.79 -2.42
CA ASP A 355 -17.40 -6.01 -1.39
C ASP A 355 -17.20 -5.07 -0.20
N SER A 356 -18.08 -4.08 -0.08
CA SER A 356 -18.02 -3.07 0.98
C SER A 356 -18.26 -3.62 2.40
N ARG A 357 -18.70 -4.86 2.53
CA ARG A 357 -18.91 -5.54 3.82
C ARG A 357 -17.62 -6.14 4.38
N LYS A 358 -16.62 -6.38 3.52
CA LYS A 358 -15.33 -6.90 3.96
C LYS A 358 -14.58 -5.87 4.78
N LEU A 359 -14.03 -6.31 5.90
CA LEU A 359 -13.10 -5.52 6.71
C LEU A 359 -11.72 -5.50 6.04
N PRO A 360 -10.95 -4.42 6.20
CA PRO A 360 -9.61 -4.34 5.64
C PRO A 360 -8.66 -5.30 6.35
N ILE A 361 -7.67 -5.82 5.63
CA ILE A 361 -6.50 -6.45 6.23
C ILE A 361 -5.71 -5.33 6.91
N ILE A 362 -5.36 -5.51 8.19
CA ILE A 362 -4.60 -4.53 8.97
C ILE A 362 -3.16 -5.04 9.10
N LEU A 363 -2.21 -4.20 8.74
CA LEU A 363 -0.77 -4.44 8.75
C LEU A 363 -0.17 -3.51 9.81
N ASP A 364 0.11 -4.04 11.01
CA ASP A 364 0.35 -3.25 12.23
C ASP A 364 1.70 -3.54 12.94
N ASP A 365 2.69 -4.09 12.23
CA ASP A 365 4.02 -4.36 12.80
C ASP A 365 4.96 -3.14 12.87
N HIS A 366 4.57 -2.00 12.29
CA HIS A 366 5.35 -0.78 12.45
C HIS A 366 5.15 -0.18 13.84
N ASP A 367 6.24 0.18 14.51
CA ASP A 367 6.22 0.77 15.86
C ASP A 367 5.95 2.30 15.83
N GLU A 368 6.01 2.90 14.63
CA GLU A 368 5.85 4.33 14.38
C GLU A 368 4.91 4.57 13.19
N TRP A 369 4.74 5.83 12.80
CA TRP A 369 3.92 6.23 11.65
C TRP A 369 4.34 5.54 10.37
N VAL A 370 3.38 5.01 9.61
CA VAL A 370 3.63 4.47 8.27
C VAL A 370 3.42 5.58 7.25
N PHE A 371 4.47 5.89 6.50
CA PHE A 371 4.45 7.02 5.57
C PHE A 371 4.11 6.60 4.14
N THR A 372 4.42 5.38 3.76
CA THR A 372 4.38 4.95 2.37
C THR A 372 4.09 3.47 2.24
N GLY A 373 3.49 3.09 1.11
CA GLY A 373 3.27 1.69 0.76
C GLY A 373 3.09 1.49 -0.73
N SER A 374 3.51 0.35 -1.24
CA SER A 374 3.40 0.04 -2.67
C SER A 374 3.07 -1.42 -2.91
N PHE A 375 2.15 -1.69 -3.86
CA PHE A 375 1.97 -3.02 -4.41
C PHE A 375 3.10 -3.38 -5.37
N ASN A 376 3.48 -4.66 -5.38
CA ASN A 376 4.32 -5.15 -6.46
C ASN A 376 3.51 -5.21 -7.78
N PRO A 377 4.18 -5.29 -8.95
CA PRO A 377 3.52 -5.30 -10.26
C PRO A 377 2.50 -6.43 -10.46
N SER A 378 2.61 -7.54 -9.71
CA SER A 378 1.62 -8.63 -9.76
C SER A 378 0.44 -8.45 -8.80
N GLY A 379 0.48 -7.47 -7.89
CA GLY A 379 -0.53 -7.25 -6.86
C GLY A 379 -0.58 -8.32 -5.76
N THR A 380 0.45 -9.17 -5.66
CA THR A 380 0.49 -10.30 -4.71
C THR A 380 1.20 -9.98 -3.41
N GLN A 381 1.95 -8.88 -3.39
CA GLN A 381 2.74 -8.44 -2.26
C GLN A 381 2.67 -6.91 -2.12
N VAL A 382 2.76 -6.45 -0.90
CA VAL A 382 2.89 -5.04 -0.53
C VAL A 382 4.22 -4.83 0.18
N ILE A 383 4.85 -3.66 -0.02
CA ILE A 383 5.92 -3.13 0.81
C ILE A 383 5.43 -1.87 1.52
N THR A 384 5.90 -1.65 2.74
CA THR A 384 5.61 -0.44 3.53
C THR A 384 6.87 0.10 4.17
N GLY A 385 6.89 1.40 4.44
CA GLY A 385 7.98 2.07 5.13
C GLY A 385 7.47 3.17 6.06
N GLY A 386 8.18 3.42 7.14
CA GLY A 386 7.71 4.33 8.16
C GLY A 386 8.78 4.98 9.02
N GLY A 387 8.34 5.60 10.13
CA GLY A 387 9.18 6.29 11.09
C GLY A 387 10.09 5.37 11.89
N ASP A 388 9.76 4.10 11.96
CA ASP A 388 10.57 3.07 12.61
C ASP A 388 11.81 2.64 11.80
N GLU A 389 12.09 3.33 10.67
CA GLU A 389 13.24 3.13 9.79
C GLU A 389 13.21 1.82 8.98
N TYR A 390 12.26 0.91 9.25
CA TYR A 390 12.17 -0.38 8.59
C TYR A 390 11.30 -0.34 7.34
N ILE A 391 11.70 -1.20 6.39
CA ILE A 391 10.90 -1.58 5.23
C ILE A 391 10.40 -3.00 5.48
N ARG A 392 9.07 -3.19 5.34
CA ARG A 392 8.40 -4.46 5.57
C ARG A 392 7.68 -4.95 4.33
N THR A 393 7.61 -6.26 4.16
CA THR A 393 6.81 -6.89 3.10
C THR A 393 5.64 -7.65 3.68
N TRP A 394 4.54 -7.67 2.92
CA TRP A 394 3.29 -8.27 3.33
C TRP A 394 2.68 -9.01 2.13
N PRO A 395 2.47 -10.33 2.22
CA PRO A 395 1.71 -11.03 1.20
C PRO A 395 0.25 -10.58 1.24
N VAL A 396 -0.34 -10.39 0.07
CA VAL A 396 -1.75 -9.99 -0.05
C VAL A 396 -2.68 -11.19 0.06
N ASP A 397 -2.25 -12.33 -0.49
CA ASP A 397 -3.03 -13.57 -0.49
C ASP A 397 -2.70 -14.44 0.74
N PRO A 398 -3.70 -14.80 1.56
CA PRO A 398 -3.50 -15.70 2.69
C PRO A 398 -2.96 -17.09 2.30
N SER A 399 -3.13 -17.53 1.06
CA SER A 399 -2.60 -18.81 0.57
C SER A 399 -1.09 -18.92 0.71
N TYR A 400 -0.35 -17.83 0.48
CA TYR A 400 1.10 -17.79 0.66
C TYR A 400 1.50 -18.01 2.12
N LEU A 401 0.79 -17.37 3.06
CA LEU A 401 1.01 -17.54 4.50
C LEU A 401 0.71 -18.98 4.93
N ALA A 402 -0.38 -19.54 4.42
CA ALA A 402 -0.78 -20.91 4.68
C ALA A 402 0.25 -21.93 4.15
N PHE A 403 0.75 -21.71 2.92
CA PHE A 403 1.80 -22.56 2.34
C PHE A 403 3.10 -22.51 3.17
N ARG A 404 3.53 -21.34 3.61
CA ARG A 404 4.73 -21.19 4.43
C ARG A 404 4.65 -21.98 5.73
N ILE A 405 3.49 -22.03 6.38
CA ILE A 405 3.31 -22.79 7.62
C ILE A 405 3.66 -24.25 7.37
N CYS A 406 3.09 -24.87 6.33
CA CYS A 406 3.35 -26.27 6.01
C CYS A 406 4.82 -26.53 5.60
N ALA A 407 5.48 -25.55 4.98
CA ALA A 407 6.90 -25.66 4.67
C ALA A 407 7.82 -25.61 5.90
N MET A 408 7.37 -25.05 7.01
CA MET A 408 8.16 -24.87 8.24
C MET A 408 7.83 -25.92 9.32
N ILE A 409 6.66 -26.54 9.28
CA ILE A 409 6.20 -27.51 10.29
C ILE A 409 6.16 -28.91 9.70
N ASN A 410 6.91 -29.83 10.32
CA ASN A 410 7.00 -31.24 9.90
C ASN A 410 6.00 -32.17 10.61
N ARG A 411 4.82 -31.66 10.96
CA ARG A 411 3.77 -32.45 11.61
C ARG A 411 2.37 -31.94 11.27
N ASN A 412 1.39 -32.75 11.52
CA ASN A 412 -0.02 -32.36 11.49
C ASN A 412 -0.59 -32.22 12.91
N LEU A 413 -1.83 -31.76 13.05
CA LEU A 413 -2.56 -31.88 14.32
C LEU A 413 -2.67 -33.36 14.70
N THR A 414 -2.47 -33.69 15.97
CA THR A 414 -2.78 -35.02 16.50
C THR A 414 -4.29 -35.19 16.60
N GLN A 415 -4.78 -36.41 16.76
CA GLN A 415 -6.20 -36.66 16.99
C GLN A 415 -6.72 -35.94 18.25
N GLU A 416 -5.91 -35.89 19.31
CA GLU A 416 -6.27 -35.20 20.55
C GLU A 416 -6.36 -33.69 20.35
N GLU A 417 -5.38 -33.07 19.63
CA GLU A 417 -5.40 -31.66 19.25
C GLU A 417 -6.59 -31.36 18.34
N TRP A 418 -6.90 -32.25 17.41
CA TRP A 418 -8.07 -32.12 16.56
C TRP A 418 -9.36 -32.11 17.36
N ASP A 419 -9.53 -33.07 18.25
CA ASP A 419 -10.71 -33.21 19.12
C ASP A 419 -10.91 -31.97 20.02
N GLU A 420 -9.80 -31.37 20.47
CA GLU A 420 -9.81 -30.19 21.34
C GLU A 420 -10.06 -28.89 20.56
N PHE A 421 -9.39 -28.69 19.43
CA PHE A 421 -9.37 -27.40 18.75
C PHE A 421 -10.30 -27.32 17.54
N VAL A 422 -10.60 -28.43 16.87
CA VAL A 422 -11.51 -28.51 15.73
C VAL A 422 -12.88 -29.04 16.15
N GLY A 423 -12.91 -30.22 16.75
CA GLY A 423 -14.12 -30.83 17.28
C GLY A 423 -14.18 -32.34 17.01
N ARG A 424 -14.72 -33.09 17.98
CA ARG A 424 -14.84 -34.58 17.91
C ARG A 424 -15.78 -35.06 16.83
N ASP A 425 -16.78 -34.23 16.51
CA ASP A 425 -17.81 -34.58 15.50
C ASP A 425 -17.39 -34.23 14.08
N ILE A 426 -16.20 -33.64 13.91
CA ILE A 426 -15.64 -33.27 12.61
C ILE A 426 -14.59 -34.31 12.21
N PRO A 427 -14.76 -34.99 11.06
CA PRO A 427 -13.79 -35.98 10.60
C PRO A 427 -12.36 -35.38 10.53
N TYR A 428 -11.41 -36.13 11.02
CA TYR A 428 -10.00 -35.74 10.98
C TYR A 428 -9.53 -35.63 9.52
N SER A 429 -8.82 -34.55 9.22
CA SER A 429 -8.08 -34.36 7.96
C SER A 429 -6.68 -33.83 8.23
N MET A 430 -5.74 -34.12 7.34
CA MET A 430 -4.38 -33.58 7.47
C MET A 430 -4.38 -32.09 7.17
N THR A 431 -3.83 -31.30 8.08
CA THR A 431 -3.71 -29.85 7.97
C THR A 431 -2.69 -29.44 6.90
N CYS A 432 -1.59 -30.19 6.81
CA CYS A 432 -0.57 -30.06 5.78
C CYS A 432 -0.54 -31.39 5.01
N SER A 433 -1.15 -31.41 3.84
CA SER A 433 -0.96 -32.47 2.84
C SER A 433 0.22 -32.10 1.97
N ASP A 434 1.11 -33.03 1.72
CA ASP A 434 2.28 -32.91 0.84
C ASP A 434 1.98 -32.38 -0.56
#